data_feba19a3c7c7e3904289ea4b3b5690b9
#
_entry.id   feba19a3c7c7e3904289ea4b3b5690b9
#
_cell.length_a   1.000
_cell.length_b   1.000
_cell.length_c   1.000
_cell.angle_alpha   90.00
_cell.angle_beta   90.00
_cell.angle_gamma   90.00
#
_symmetry.space_group_name_H-M   'P 1'
#
loop_
_entity.id
_entity.type
_entity.pdbx_description
1 polymer ?
#
loop_
_entity_poly.entity_id
_entity_poly.type
_entity_poly.pdbx_seq_one_letter_code
_entity_poly.pdbx_strand_id
1 'polypeptide(L)'
;MQIITNNAGKELKKHGDSAFPFLVSYERLSGYETGSFLWHWHPEIELTYIHKGEMLYKVNQNTFHLKEGQVLFGNANALHAGYMYHNQDCQYIPVTFDPKLIYGFPGSILFQKYTEPILRSFSLSAVPLDLSMKWHQDAVEDIRQIIALDSQRKPMYEFEIIARLQHFWKLLCANTLSQASA
;
A
#
# COMPACT_ATOMS: atom_id res chain seq x y z
N MET A 1 16.70 -11.10 8.20
CA MET A 1 15.51 -11.67 7.52
C MET A 1 15.45 -11.07 6.12
N GLN A 2 14.95 -11.78 5.11
CA GLN A 2 14.66 -11.22 3.77
C GLN A 2 13.28 -11.67 3.30
N ILE A 3 12.72 -10.93 2.34
CA ILE A 3 11.49 -11.31 1.66
C ILE A 3 11.76 -12.56 0.82
N ILE A 4 10.91 -13.55 0.93
CA ILE A 4 11.03 -14.81 0.19
C ILE A 4 10.22 -14.68 -1.08
N THR A 5 10.89 -14.85 -2.23
CA THR A 5 10.28 -14.76 -3.56
C THR A 5 10.46 -16.05 -4.36
N ASN A 6 9.62 -16.22 -5.38
CA ASN A 6 9.87 -17.23 -6.41
C ASN A 6 10.88 -16.70 -7.46
N ASN A 7 11.20 -17.54 -8.45
CA ASN A 7 12.16 -17.18 -9.52
C ASN A 7 11.73 -15.96 -10.38
N ALA A 8 10.45 -15.59 -10.36
CA ALA A 8 9.93 -14.41 -11.06
C ALA A 8 9.89 -13.16 -10.17
N GLY A 9 10.46 -13.22 -8.94
CA GLY A 9 10.44 -12.11 -8.00
C GLY A 9 9.10 -11.89 -7.29
N LYS A 10 8.13 -12.80 -7.46
CA LYS A 10 6.85 -12.72 -6.74
C LYS A 10 7.05 -13.14 -5.29
N GLU A 11 6.60 -12.29 -4.36
CA GLU A 11 6.59 -12.61 -2.93
C GLU A 11 5.73 -13.84 -2.63
N LEU A 12 6.21 -14.70 -1.73
CA LEU A 12 5.51 -15.91 -1.30
C LEU A 12 4.72 -15.76 0.00
N LYS A 13 4.87 -14.61 0.68
CA LYS A 13 4.07 -14.27 1.86
C LYS A 13 2.59 -14.17 1.48
N LYS A 14 1.72 -14.71 2.33
CA LYS A 14 0.27 -14.55 2.18
C LYS A 14 -0.17 -13.26 2.89
N HIS A 15 -0.89 -12.42 2.19
CA HIS A 15 -1.44 -11.18 2.73
C HIS A 15 -2.91 -11.36 3.14
N GLY A 16 -3.10 -11.95 4.33
CA GLY A 16 -4.40 -12.39 4.81
C GLY A 16 -4.79 -13.80 4.32
N ASP A 17 -6.06 -14.11 4.41
CA ASP A 17 -6.62 -15.40 3.94
C ASP A 17 -7.72 -15.18 2.88
N SER A 18 -8.35 -16.28 2.41
CA SER A 18 -9.39 -16.20 1.38
C SER A 18 -10.68 -15.54 1.86
N ALA A 19 -10.96 -15.56 3.17
CA ALA A 19 -12.15 -14.94 3.75
C ALA A 19 -11.97 -13.44 3.96
N PHE A 20 -10.75 -13.01 4.33
CA PHE A 20 -10.40 -11.61 4.48
C PHE A 20 -8.96 -11.38 3.99
N PRO A 21 -8.77 -11.13 2.67
CA PRO A 21 -7.45 -10.97 2.06
C PRO A 21 -6.88 -9.57 2.35
N PHE A 22 -6.51 -9.37 3.61
CA PHE A 22 -6.04 -8.13 4.20
C PHE A 22 -4.99 -8.42 5.28
N LEU A 23 -3.93 -7.63 5.33
CA LEU A 23 -2.87 -7.75 6.32
C LEU A 23 -2.28 -6.39 6.68
N VAL A 24 -2.14 -6.12 7.97
CA VAL A 24 -1.28 -5.06 8.52
C VAL A 24 -0.03 -5.71 9.10
N SER A 25 1.14 -5.27 8.65
CA SER A 25 2.44 -5.73 9.18
C SER A 25 3.16 -4.58 9.87
N TYR A 26 3.99 -4.91 10.88
CA TYR A 26 4.83 -3.94 11.59
C TYR A 26 6.28 -4.28 11.31
N GLU A 27 6.92 -3.48 10.48
CA GLU A 27 8.23 -3.78 9.92
C GLU A 27 9.26 -2.70 10.29
N ARG A 28 10.53 -3.07 10.19
CA ARG A 28 11.68 -2.15 10.33
C ARG A 28 12.78 -2.53 9.36
N LEU A 29 13.46 -1.53 8.80
CA LEU A 29 14.55 -1.78 7.86
C LEU A 29 15.74 -2.48 8.51
N SER A 30 16.05 -2.21 9.79
CA SER A 30 17.09 -2.92 10.54
C SER A 30 16.79 -4.41 10.77
N GLY A 31 15.59 -4.87 10.53
CA GLY A 31 15.23 -6.29 10.55
C GLY A 31 15.73 -7.08 9.33
N TYR A 32 16.14 -6.40 8.27
CA TYR A 32 16.71 -7.01 7.06
C TYR A 32 18.25 -6.97 7.12
N GLU A 33 18.90 -8.02 6.61
CA GLU A 33 20.37 -8.21 6.72
C GLU A 33 21.19 -7.03 6.19
N THR A 34 20.70 -6.36 5.15
CA THR A 34 21.37 -5.25 4.49
C THR A 34 20.74 -3.88 4.80
N GLY A 35 19.83 -3.80 5.79
CA GLY A 35 19.03 -2.60 6.02
C GLY A 35 18.09 -2.26 4.86
N SER A 36 17.72 -3.28 4.06
CA SER A 36 16.87 -3.13 2.89
C SER A 36 16.08 -4.40 2.62
N PHE A 37 14.84 -4.27 2.21
CA PHE A 37 14.13 -5.37 1.58
C PHE A 37 14.34 -5.34 0.07
N LEU A 38 14.53 -6.55 -0.49
CA LEU A 38 14.90 -6.71 -1.89
C LEU A 38 13.71 -6.49 -2.83
N TRP A 39 14.01 -6.29 -4.11
CA TRP A 39 13.04 -6.18 -5.16
C TRP A 39 12.10 -7.37 -5.20
N HIS A 40 10.81 -7.09 -5.09
CA HIS A 40 9.74 -8.08 -5.17
C HIS A 40 8.45 -7.42 -5.68
N TRP A 41 7.48 -8.24 -5.99
CA TRP A 41 6.14 -7.81 -6.36
C TRP A 41 5.09 -8.80 -5.83
N HIS A 42 3.88 -8.34 -5.66
CA HIS A 42 2.71 -9.14 -5.29
C HIS A 42 1.42 -8.57 -5.94
N PRO A 43 0.35 -9.37 -6.07
CA PRO A 43 -0.87 -8.95 -6.76
C PRO A 43 -1.76 -8.02 -5.93
N GLU A 44 -1.46 -7.86 -4.66
CA GLU A 44 -2.19 -6.98 -3.75
C GLU A 44 -1.75 -5.52 -3.94
N ILE A 45 -2.61 -4.60 -3.49
CA ILE A 45 -2.26 -3.19 -3.27
C ILE A 45 -1.55 -3.09 -1.93
N GLU A 46 -0.54 -2.23 -1.85
CA GLU A 46 0.14 -1.91 -0.61
C GLU A 46 0.09 -0.42 -0.31
N LEU A 47 -0.29 -0.08 0.93
CA LEU A 47 -0.23 1.27 1.49
C LEU A 47 0.83 1.29 2.57
N THR A 48 2.01 1.78 2.24
CA THR A 48 3.15 1.80 3.18
C THR A 48 3.14 3.08 4.00
N TYR A 49 2.71 3.00 5.26
CA TYR A 49 2.75 4.12 6.22
C TYR A 49 4.10 4.19 6.93
N ILE A 50 4.75 5.35 6.92
CA ILE A 50 5.99 5.58 7.67
C ILE A 50 5.64 5.97 9.10
N HIS A 51 5.90 5.04 10.02
CA HIS A 51 5.58 5.21 11.44
C HIS A 51 6.65 6.03 12.17
N LYS A 52 7.93 5.80 11.86
CA LYS A 52 9.05 6.52 12.47
C LYS A 52 10.27 6.50 11.56
N GLY A 53 10.92 7.66 11.42
CA GLY A 53 12.12 7.81 10.60
C GLY A 53 11.80 8.08 9.13
N GLU A 54 12.70 7.69 8.26
CA GLU A 54 12.63 7.94 6.81
C GLU A 54 13.24 6.77 6.03
N MET A 55 12.78 6.59 4.78
CA MET A 55 13.33 5.56 3.89
C MET A 55 13.32 6.02 2.43
N LEU A 56 14.18 5.41 1.64
CA LEU A 56 14.09 5.44 0.19
C LEU A 56 13.26 4.24 -0.27
N TYR A 57 12.12 4.52 -0.89
CA TYR A 57 11.25 3.49 -1.44
C TYR A 57 11.29 3.55 -2.96
N LYS A 58 11.59 2.45 -3.60
CA LYS A 58 11.64 2.36 -5.07
C LYS A 58 10.45 1.58 -5.59
N VAL A 59 9.79 2.11 -6.61
CA VAL A 59 8.72 1.42 -7.34
C VAL A 59 9.04 1.54 -8.83
N ASN A 60 9.27 0.40 -9.48
CA ASN A 60 9.75 0.36 -10.87
C ASN A 60 11.01 1.25 -11.05
N GLN A 61 10.93 2.31 -11.85
CA GLN A 61 12.03 3.23 -12.11
C GLN A 61 12.01 4.48 -11.20
N ASN A 62 10.97 4.63 -10.37
CA ASN A 62 10.79 5.80 -9.52
C ASN A 62 11.40 5.57 -8.13
N THR A 63 11.95 6.62 -7.54
CA THR A 63 12.45 6.62 -6.17
C THR A 63 11.72 7.69 -5.37
N PHE A 64 11.17 7.30 -4.23
CA PHE A 64 10.46 8.17 -3.30
C PHE A 64 11.25 8.27 -2.00
N HIS A 65 11.47 9.48 -1.51
CA HIS A 65 11.97 9.71 -0.17
C HIS A 65 10.78 9.91 0.75
N LEU A 66 10.45 8.88 1.51
CA LEU A 66 9.31 8.87 2.42
C LEU A 66 9.76 9.25 3.83
N LYS A 67 8.96 10.07 4.49
CA LYS A 67 9.20 10.58 5.85
C LYS A 67 8.08 10.18 6.79
N GLU A 68 8.36 10.27 8.09
CA GLU A 68 7.40 10.01 9.15
C GLU A 68 6.05 10.70 8.89
N GLY A 69 4.97 9.95 9.05
CA GLY A 69 3.59 10.39 8.81
C GLY A 69 3.10 10.29 7.37
N GLN A 70 3.99 10.07 6.40
CA GLN A 70 3.61 9.93 4.99
C GLN A 70 3.21 8.49 4.65
N VAL A 71 2.50 8.34 3.54
CA VAL A 71 2.12 7.04 2.97
C VAL A 71 2.53 6.99 1.51
N LEU A 72 2.95 5.81 1.05
CA LEU A 72 3.05 5.48 -0.37
C LEU A 72 1.94 4.51 -0.75
N PHE A 73 1.12 4.87 -1.71
CA PHE A 73 0.29 3.92 -2.44
C PHE A 73 1.17 3.17 -3.43
N GLY A 74 1.25 1.86 -3.31
CA GLY A 74 1.86 0.93 -4.28
C GLY A 74 0.78 0.14 -4.98
N ASN A 75 0.73 0.23 -6.31
CA ASN A 75 -0.28 -0.46 -7.11
C ASN A 75 -0.02 -1.98 -7.17
N ALA A 76 -1.05 -2.75 -7.43
CA ALA A 76 -0.97 -4.19 -7.63
C ALA A 76 0.07 -4.55 -8.71
N ASN A 77 0.87 -5.58 -8.46
CA ASN A 77 1.94 -6.08 -9.34
C ASN A 77 3.10 -5.08 -9.61
N ALA A 78 3.17 -3.96 -8.91
CA ALA A 78 4.29 -3.04 -9.03
C ALA A 78 5.55 -3.63 -8.37
N LEU A 79 6.67 -3.64 -9.08
CA LEU A 79 7.96 -4.10 -8.57
C LEU A 79 8.52 -3.04 -7.62
N HIS A 80 8.85 -3.42 -6.38
CA HIS A 80 9.28 -2.47 -5.37
C HIS A 80 10.38 -2.99 -4.44
N ALA A 81 11.10 -2.04 -3.80
CA ALA A 81 12.17 -2.28 -2.82
C ALA A 81 12.32 -1.09 -1.88
N GLY A 82 12.80 -1.32 -0.67
CA GLY A 82 13.02 -0.26 0.32
C GLY A 82 14.41 -0.28 0.93
N TYR A 83 14.95 0.90 1.20
CA TYR A 83 16.32 1.10 1.66
C TYR A 83 16.38 2.11 2.80
N MET A 84 17.30 1.92 3.74
CA MET A 84 17.64 2.93 4.73
C MET A 84 18.09 4.23 4.06
N TYR A 85 17.61 5.35 4.59
CA TYR A 85 18.13 6.67 4.26
C TYR A 85 19.24 7.03 5.24
N HIS A 86 20.43 7.41 4.72
CA HIS A 86 21.64 7.71 5.53
C HIS A 86 21.98 6.63 6.59
N ASN A 87 21.76 5.34 6.30
CA ASN A 87 21.96 4.23 7.22
C ASN A 87 21.16 4.34 8.54
N GLN A 88 20.08 5.09 8.55
CA GLN A 88 19.19 5.21 9.70
C GLN A 88 18.01 4.24 9.56
N ASP A 89 17.61 3.64 10.69
CA ASP A 89 16.49 2.73 10.73
C ASP A 89 15.16 3.46 10.47
N CYS A 90 14.26 2.78 9.81
CA CYS A 90 12.89 3.23 9.57
C CYS A 90 11.91 2.15 10.03
N GLN A 91 10.91 2.57 10.81
CA GLN A 91 9.77 1.74 11.18
C GLN A 91 8.60 2.10 10.26
N TYR A 92 8.05 1.11 9.59
CA TYR A 92 6.96 1.31 8.64
C TYR A 92 5.89 0.22 8.80
N ILE A 93 4.69 0.53 8.37
CA ILE A 93 3.51 -0.32 8.53
C ILE A 93 2.87 -0.50 7.15
N PRO A 94 3.17 -1.60 6.45
CA PRO A 94 2.45 -1.97 5.23
C PRO A 94 1.03 -2.42 5.56
N VAL A 95 0.06 -1.84 4.86
CA VAL A 95 -1.33 -2.30 4.79
C VAL A 95 -1.53 -2.88 3.40
N THR A 96 -1.57 -4.21 3.32
CA THR A 96 -1.63 -4.95 2.07
C THR A 96 -2.99 -5.63 1.92
N PHE A 97 -3.65 -5.50 0.76
CA PHE A 97 -4.98 -6.06 0.55
C PHE A 97 -5.28 -6.40 -0.91
N ASP A 98 -6.10 -7.45 -1.11
CA ASP A 98 -6.64 -7.76 -2.43
C ASP A 98 -7.62 -6.66 -2.86
N PRO A 99 -7.45 -6.05 -4.06
CA PRO A 99 -8.35 -5.02 -4.55
C PRO A 99 -9.84 -5.45 -4.65
N LYS A 100 -10.16 -6.74 -4.54
CA LYS A 100 -11.55 -7.22 -4.42
C LYS A 100 -12.29 -6.63 -3.24
N LEU A 101 -11.60 -6.28 -2.16
CA LEU A 101 -12.21 -5.59 -1.02
C LEU A 101 -12.80 -4.22 -1.40
N ILE A 102 -12.29 -3.60 -2.48
CA ILE A 102 -12.81 -2.33 -3.00
C ILE A 102 -14.02 -2.55 -3.91
N TYR A 103 -13.90 -3.45 -4.90
CA TYR A 103 -14.89 -3.56 -5.97
C TYR A 103 -15.89 -4.72 -5.83
N GLY A 104 -15.66 -5.65 -4.92
CA GLY A 104 -16.54 -6.79 -4.62
C GLY A 104 -16.41 -7.93 -5.63
N PHE A 105 -16.91 -7.78 -6.84
CA PHE A 105 -16.91 -8.85 -7.86
C PHE A 105 -16.49 -8.34 -9.24
N PRO A 106 -15.85 -9.20 -10.06
CA PRO A 106 -15.51 -8.86 -11.44
C PRO A 106 -16.76 -8.48 -12.25
N GLY A 107 -16.67 -7.40 -13.04
CA GLY A 107 -17.80 -6.87 -13.81
C GLY A 107 -18.68 -5.88 -13.04
N SER A 108 -18.43 -5.62 -11.75
CA SER A 108 -19.12 -4.55 -11.03
C SER A 108 -18.79 -3.17 -11.62
N ILE A 109 -19.69 -2.19 -11.41
CA ILE A 109 -19.41 -0.80 -11.80
C ILE A 109 -18.18 -0.23 -11.10
N LEU A 110 -17.93 -0.65 -9.84
CA LEU A 110 -16.76 -0.25 -9.09
C LEU A 110 -15.46 -0.79 -9.72
N PHE A 111 -15.51 -2.02 -10.24
CA PHE A 111 -14.38 -2.58 -10.98
C PHE A 111 -14.16 -1.83 -12.28
N GLN A 112 -15.13 -1.86 -13.19
CA GLN A 112 -14.96 -1.38 -14.56
C GLN A 112 -14.62 0.10 -14.65
N LYS A 113 -15.27 0.93 -13.83
CA LYS A 113 -15.17 2.38 -13.94
C LYS A 113 -14.08 2.99 -13.05
N TYR A 114 -13.81 2.40 -11.88
CA TYR A 114 -12.99 3.04 -10.84
C TYR A 114 -11.78 2.25 -10.40
N THR A 115 -11.75 0.93 -10.59
CA THR A 115 -10.63 0.11 -10.09
C THR A 115 -9.75 -0.36 -11.23
N GLU A 116 -10.29 -0.97 -12.27
CA GLU A 116 -9.54 -1.49 -13.40
C GLU A 116 -8.65 -0.45 -14.08
N PRO A 117 -9.10 0.81 -14.34
CA PRO A 117 -8.23 1.82 -14.94
C PRO A 117 -6.98 2.13 -14.10
N ILE A 118 -7.12 2.18 -12.76
CA ILE A 118 -5.99 2.40 -11.86
C ILE A 118 -5.07 1.17 -11.84
N LEU A 119 -5.63 -0.04 -11.67
CA LEU A 119 -4.84 -1.27 -11.61
C LEU A 119 -4.01 -1.51 -12.86
N ARG A 120 -4.48 -1.08 -14.04
CA ARG A 120 -3.80 -1.22 -15.32
C ARG A 120 -2.88 -0.04 -15.69
N SER A 121 -2.88 1.01 -14.90
CA SER A 121 -2.10 2.22 -15.20
C SER A 121 -0.64 2.06 -14.80
N PHE A 122 0.27 2.14 -15.77
CA PHE A 122 1.71 2.20 -15.50
C PHE A 122 2.14 3.52 -14.87
N SER A 123 1.46 4.62 -15.19
CA SER A 123 1.74 5.94 -14.62
C SER A 123 1.35 6.04 -13.14
N LEU A 124 0.42 5.21 -12.69
CA LEU A 124 -0.03 5.11 -11.29
C LEU A 124 0.53 3.88 -10.58
N SER A 125 1.73 3.44 -10.91
CA SER A 125 2.41 2.35 -10.19
C SER A 125 2.67 2.69 -8.72
N ALA A 126 2.83 3.98 -8.39
CA ALA A 126 2.90 4.49 -7.02
C ALA A 126 2.43 5.95 -6.95
N VAL A 127 1.83 6.33 -5.81
CA VAL A 127 1.41 7.70 -5.51
C VAL A 127 1.86 8.06 -4.08
N PRO A 128 2.78 9.02 -3.92
CA PRO A 128 3.17 9.47 -2.59
C PRO A 128 2.09 10.40 -2.01
N LEU A 129 1.69 10.14 -0.77
CA LEU A 129 0.78 10.98 0.01
C LEU A 129 1.63 11.76 1.03
N ASP A 130 2.10 12.92 0.64
CA ASP A 130 3.11 13.74 1.34
C ASP A 130 2.51 14.77 2.29
N LEU A 131 1.21 14.72 2.52
CA LEU A 131 0.42 15.62 3.39
C LEU A 131 0.31 17.05 2.87
N SER A 132 0.82 17.37 1.70
CA SER A 132 0.80 18.73 1.12
C SER A 132 -0.61 19.17 0.69
N MET A 133 -1.48 18.22 0.35
CA MET A 133 -2.84 18.46 -0.09
C MET A 133 -3.87 17.91 0.90
N LYS A 134 -5.05 18.51 0.95
CA LYS A 134 -6.13 18.08 1.84
C LYS A 134 -6.52 16.61 1.64
N TRP A 135 -6.62 16.16 0.40
CA TRP A 135 -6.98 14.77 0.14
C TRP A 135 -5.88 13.77 0.55
N HIS A 136 -4.58 14.17 0.53
CA HIS A 136 -3.49 13.37 1.10
C HIS A 136 -3.68 13.18 2.61
N GLN A 137 -4.02 14.27 3.31
CA GLN A 137 -4.25 14.24 4.76
C GLN A 137 -5.43 13.33 5.11
N ASP A 138 -6.54 13.45 4.37
CA ASP A 138 -7.74 12.62 4.57
C ASP A 138 -7.45 11.14 4.25
N ALA A 139 -6.72 10.86 3.16
CA ALA A 139 -6.33 9.50 2.79
C ALA A 139 -5.37 8.87 3.83
N VAL A 140 -4.40 9.62 4.33
CA VAL A 140 -3.49 9.16 5.39
C VAL A 140 -4.25 8.90 6.69
N GLU A 141 -5.25 9.72 7.02
CA GLU A 141 -6.09 9.47 8.20
C GLU A 141 -6.89 8.18 8.08
N ASP A 142 -7.45 7.85 6.90
CA ASP A 142 -8.08 6.56 6.69
C ASP A 142 -7.13 5.40 6.98
N ILE A 143 -5.86 5.49 6.54
CA ILE A 143 -4.87 4.45 6.76
C ILE A 143 -4.50 4.32 8.24
N ARG A 144 -4.34 5.42 8.95
CA ARG A 144 -4.12 5.41 10.41
C ARG A 144 -5.27 4.76 11.17
N GLN A 145 -6.52 5.04 10.76
CA GLN A 145 -7.71 4.40 11.32
C GLN A 145 -7.75 2.90 11.02
N ILE A 146 -7.39 2.48 9.81
CA ILE A 146 -7.30 1.06 9.43
C ILE A 146 -6.28 0.33 10.33
N ILE A 147 -5.09 0.90 10.53
CA ILE A 147 -4.06 0.34 11.41
C ILE A 147 -4.58 0.22 12.85
N ALA A 148 -5.26 1.24 13.36
CA ALA A 148 -5.84 1.22 14.69
C ALA A 148 -6.96 0.17 14.83
N LEU A 149 -7.83 0.03 13.83
CA LEU A 149 -8.90 -0.96 13.80
C LEU A 149 -8.33 -2.39 13.81
N ASP A 150 -7.32 -2.68 12.97
CA ASP A 150 -6.68 -4.00 12.95
C ASP A 150 -5.99 -4.32 14.27
N SER A 151 -5.34 -3.35 14.91
CA SER A 151 -4.68 -3.58 16.21
C SER A 151 -5.66 -3.88 17.34
N GLN A 152 -6.87 -3.32 17.30
CA GLN A 152 -7.89 -3.48 18.34
C GLN A 152 -8.82 -4.69 18.12
N ARG A 153 -9.10 -5.02 16.87
CA ARG A 153 -9.97 -6.12 16.41
C ARG A 153 -11.29 -6.25 17.22
N LYS A 154 -11.95 -5.11 17.44
CA LYS A 154 -13.30 -5.10 18.06
C LYS A 154 -14.31 -5.77 17.12
N PRO A 155 -15.45 -6.27 17.63
CA PRO A 155 -16.48 -6.85 16.78
C PRO A 155 -16.83 -5.95 15.59
N MET A 156 -16.93 -6.53 14.40
CA MET A 156 -17.22 -5.86 13.12
C MET A 156 -16.11 -4.93 12.59
N TYR A 157 -14.87 -5.02 13.09
CA TYR A 157 -13.75 -4.20 12.62
C TYR A 157 -13.47 -4.38 11.11
N GLU A 158 -13.80 -5.53 10.54
CA GLU A 158 -13.65 -5.82 9.11
C GLU A 158 -14.54 -4.90 8.26
N PHE A 159 -15.78 -4.64 8.70
CA PHE A 159 -16.67 -3.69 8.03
C PHE A 159 -16.10 -2.27 8.04
N GLU A 160 -15.56 -1.84 9.19
CA GLU A 160 -14.95 -0.52 9.34
C GLU A 160 -13.70 -0.39 8.45
N ILE A 161 -12.86 -1.44 8.40
CA ILE A 161 -11.69 -1.47 7.50
C ILE A 161 -12.12 -1.35 6.04
N ILE A 162 -13.10 -2.14 5.59
CA ILE A 162 -13.60 -2.08 4.21
C ILE A 162 -14.15 -0.68 3.89
N ALA A 163 -14.92 -0.09 4.78
CA ALA A 163 -15.47 1.26 4.60
C ALA A 163 -14.35 2.31 4.45
N ARG A 164 -13.28 2.21 5.25
CA ARG A 164 -12.10 3.10 5.15
C ARG A 164 -11.32 2.87 3.87
N LEU A 165 -11.09 1.62 3.46
CA LEU A 165 -10.44 1.30 2.18
C LEU A 165 -11.22 1.86 0.99
N GLN A 166 -12.55 1.77 1.00
CA GLN A 166 -13.41 2.34 -0.04
C GLN A 166 -13.41 3.87 -0.03
N HIS A 167 -13.36 4.51 1.14
CA HIS A 167 -13.22 5.96 1.24
C HIS A 167 -11.85 6.42 0.71
N PHE A 168 -10.76 5.78 1.12
CA PHE A 168 -9.43 5.99 0.58
C PHE A 168 -9.42 5.86 -0.96
N TRP A 169 -10.01 4.78 -1.48
CA TRP A 169 -10.07 4.53 -2.92
C TRP A 169 -10.83 5.62 -3.68
N LYS A 170 -11.93 6.09 -3.10
CA LYS A 170 -12.69 7.22 -3.65
C LYS A 170 -11.84 8.49 -3.73
N LEU A 171 -11.06 8.81 -2.70
CA LEU A 171 -10.14 9.95 -2.70
C LEU A 171 -9.07 9.80 -3.77
N LEU A 172 -8.46 8.61 -3.88
CA LEU A 172 -7.47 8.30 -4.91
C LEU A 172 -8.06 8.49 -6.31
N CYS A 173 -9.21 7.88 -6.60
CA CYS A 173 -9.90 8.01 -7.89
C CYS A 173 -10.20 9.47 -8.24
N ALA A 174 -10.75 10.24 -7.31
CA ALA A 174 -11.13 11.62 -7.55
C ALA A 174 -9.93 12.51 -7.94
N ASN A 175 -8.72 12.15 -7.53
CA ASN A 175 -7.53 12.96 -7.75
C ASN A 175 -6.55 12.37 -8.78
N THR A 176 -6.69 11.11 -9.18
CA THR A 176 -5.72 10.45 -10.08
C THR A 176 -6.33 9.78 -11.29
N LEU A 177 -7.65 9.54 -11.33
CA LEU A 177 -8.28 8.74 -12.41
C LEU A 177 -8.09 9.35 -13.80
N SER A 178 -8.05 10.67 -13.93
CA SER A 178 -7.75 11.35 -15.20
C SER A 178 -6.35 11.04 -15.73
N GLN A 179 -5.39 10.73 -14.84
CA GLN A 179 -4.02 10.37 -15.20
C GLN A 179 -3.92 8.88 -15.61
N ALA A 180 -4.84 8.04 -15.17
CA ALA A 180 -4.87 6.62 -15.53
C ALA A 180 -5.28 6.38 -16.98
N SER A 181 -5.95 7.34 -17.60
CA SER A 181 -6.46 7.26 -18.97
C SER A 181 -5.49 7.84 -20.02
N ALA A 182 -4.36 8.35 -19.58
CA ALA A 182 -3.31 8.92 -20.44
C ALA A 182 -2.18 7.90 -20.65
#